data_b2854de7912db002046092a705935226
#
_entry.id   b2854de7912db002046092a705935226
#
_cell.length_a   1.000
_cell.length_b   1.000
_cell.length_c   1.000
_cell.angle_alpha   90.00
_cell.angle_beta   90.00
_cell.angle_gamma   90.00
#
_symmetry.space_group_name_H-M   'P 1'
#
loop_
_entity.id
_entity.type
_entity.pdbx_description
1 polymer ?
#
loop_
_entity_poly.entity_id
_entity_poly.type
_entity_poly.pdbx_seq_one_letter_code
_entity_poly.pdbx_strand_id
1 'polypeptide(L)'
;TVHGDDIRCPFHAWQWSPKGRNTCIPYQQTTNRVRRIGAWTTAERDGIMYIWHDADGGDPLYDIPSVFDLFAGSGSASDYHPLGEAGRFETAALPIHPQYAAENSVDFAHFKYVHRADEIPTVVSREFGEHTFQTELALNFKRRGPDGEIEAVEGRTLASLLGIGLGFSY
;
A
#
# COMPACT_ATOMS: atom_id res chain seq x y z
N THR A 1 -21.88 -0.62 -11.78
CA THR A 1 -21.84 -2.07 -11.42
C THR A 1 -20.91 -2.81 -12.37
N VAL A 2 -20.26 -3.87 -11.86
CA VAL A 2 -19.47 -4.80 -12.66
C VAL A 2 -20.44 -5.75 -13.39
N HIS A 3 -20.17 -6.06 -14.65
CA HIS A 3 -20.95 -6.95 -15.49
C HIS A 3 -20.00 -7.79 -16.36
N GLY A 4 -19.69 -9.01 -15.94
CA GLY A 4 -18.56 -9.78 -16.46
C GLY A 4 -17.26 -9.02 -16.19
N ASP A 5 -16.43 -8.85 -17.22
CA ASP A 5 -15.18 -8.07 -17.15
C ASP A 5 -15.39 -6.56 -17.36
N ASP A 6 -16.62 -6.12 -17.64
CA ASP A 6 -16.92 -4.74 -17.98
C ASP A 6 -17.51 -3.96 -16.80
N ILE A 7 -17.40 -2.64 -16.85
CA ILE A 7 -18.10 -1.71 -15.97
C ILE A 7 -19.36 -1.20 -16.68
N ARG A 8 -20.52 -1.38 -16.04
CA ARG A 8 -21.78 -0.83 -16.52
C ARG A 8 -22.12 0.47 -15.79
N CYS A 9 -22.24 1.54 -16.59
CA CYS A 9 -22.67 2.86 -16.11
C CYS A 9 -24.12 2.81 -15.59
N PRO A 10 -24.43 3.36 -14.42
CA PRO A 10 -25.78 3.34 -13.88
C PRO A 10 -26.74 4.30 -14.61
N PHE A 11 -26.23 5.25 -15.37
CA PHE A 11 -27.05 6.27 -16.03
C PHE A 11 -27.82 5.73 -17.24
N HIS A 12 -27.11 5.16 -18.24
CA HIS A 12 -27.73 4.60 -19.46
C HIS A 12 -27.35 3.16 -19.74
N ALA A 13 -26.78 2.48 -18.76
CA ALA A 13 -26.34 1.09 -18.85
C ALA A 13 -25.28 0.80 -19.94
N TRP A 14 -24.57 1.82 -20.42
CA TRP A 14 -23.43 1.61 -21.31
C TRP A 14 -22.38 0.79 -20.61
N GLN A 15 -21.78 -0.16 -21.34
CA GLN A 15 -20.72 -0.99 -20.81
C GLN A 15 -19.36 -0.57 -21.39
N TRP A 16 -18.35 -0.69 -20.57
CA TRP A 16 -17.00 -0.28 -20.88
C TRP A 16 -16.01 -1.33 -20.42
N SER A 17 -15.14 -1.77 -21.33
CA SER A 17 -14.07 -2.71 -21.01
C SER A 17 -13.03 -2.09 -20.07
N PRO A 18 -12.17 -2.93 -19.44
CA PRO A 18 -11.03 -2.46 -18.65
C PRO A 18 -10.08 -1.53 -19.43
N LYS A 19 -10.07 -1.63 -20.76
CA LYS A 19 -9.30 -0.72 -21.63
C LYS A 19 -10.05 0.57 -22.03
N GLY A 20 -11.16 0.86 -21.36
CA GLY A 20 -11.96 2.07 -21.60
C GLY A 20 -12.72 2.08 -22.93
N ARG A 21 -12.90 0.97 -23.61
CA ARG A 21 -13.67 0.88 -24.85
C ARG A 21 -15.13 0.60 -24.55
N ASN A 22 -16.04 1.26 -25.26
CA ASN A 22 -17.46 0.92 -25.19
C ASN A 22 -17.73 -0.46 -25.81
N THR A 23 -18.33 -1.34 -25.04
CA THR A 23 -18.61 -2.73 -25.42
C THR A 23 -20.09 -3.01 -25.62
N CYS A 24 -20.98 -2.21 -25.01
CA CYS A 24 -22.41 -2.37 -25.15
C CYS A 24 -23.15 -1.04 -24.96
N ILE A 25 -24.13 -0.80 -25.82
CA ILE A 25 -25.17 0.22 -25.65
C ILE A 25 -26.51 -0.54 -25.75
N PRO A 26 -27.26 -0.73 -24.64
CA PRO A 26 -28.40 -1.67 -24.59
C PRO A 26 -29.53 -1.38 -25.58
N TYR A 27 -29.65 -0.15 -26.01
CA TYR A 27 -30.70 0.33 -26.93
C TYR A 27 -30.19 0.61 -28.35
N GLN A 28 -28.98 0.13 -28.69
CA GLN A 28 -28.39 0.26 -30.02
C GLN A 28 -27.79 -1.08 -30.46
N GLN A 29 -27.80 -1.32 -31.78
CA GLN A 29 -27.18 -2.54 -32.33
C GLN A 29 -25.65 -2.44 -32.47
N THR A 30 -25.10 -1.23 -32.37
CA THR A 30 -23.66 -0.99 -32.51
C THR A 30 -23.11 -0.24 -31.30
N THR A 31 -21.86 -0.54 -30.97
CA THR A 31 -21.11 0.14 -29.91
C THR A 31 -20.55 1.46 -30.41
N ASN A 32 -20.24 2.38 -29.49
CA ASN A 32 -19.54 3.61 -29.83
C ASN A 32 -18.03 3.35 -29.94
N ARG A 33 -17.51 3.34 -31.17
CA ARG A 33 -16.09 3.06 -31.44
C ARG A 33 -15.16 4.24 -31.21
N VAL A 34 -15.71 5.44 -31.09
CA VAL A 34 -14.94 6.69 -30.98
C VAL A 34 -14.72 7.08 -29.52
N ARG A 35 -15.76 7.02 -28.73
CA ARG A 35 -15.69 7.42 -27.32
C ARG A 35 -14.96 6.39 -26.48
N ARG A 36 -14.16 6.89 -25.53
CA ARG A 36 -13.44 6.11 -24.54
C ARG A 36 -13.58 6.77 -23.18
N ILE A 37 -13.52 5.96 -22.14
CA ILE A 37 -13.27 6.42 -20.78
C ILE A 37 -11.80 6.21 -20.43
N GLY A 38 -11.28 7.02 -19.51
CA GLY A 38 -9.93 6.81 -18.97
C GLY A 38 -9.81 5.44 -18.32
N ALA A 39 -8.67 4.80 -18.51
CA ALA A 39 -8.31 3.57 -17.83
C ALA A 39 -6.95 3.78 -17.16
N TRP A 40 -6.82 3.26 -15.95
CA TRP A 40 -5.59 3.33 -15.17
C TRP A 40 -4.90 1.99 -15.21
N THR A 41 -3.58 1.99 -15.27
CA THR A 41 -2.81 0.76 -15.06
C THR A 41 -2.95 0.35 -13.61
N THR A 42 -3.35 -0.89 -13.38
CA THR A 42 -3.57 -1.45 -12.05
C THR A 42 -2.77 -2.73 -11.88
N ALA A 43 -2.38 -3.00 -10.65
CA ALA A 43 -1.79 -4.26 -10.24
C ALA A 43 -2.42 -4.71 -8.92
N GLU A 44 -2.50 -6.02 -8.71
CA GLU A 44 -2.83 -6.60 -7.41
C GLU A 44 -1.59 -7.31 -6.87
N ARG A 45 -1.25 -7.03 -5.63
CA ARG A 45 -0.16 -7.70 -4.93
C ARG A 45 -0.51 -7.85 -3.46
N ASP A 46 -0.36 -9.06 -2.94
CA ASP A 46 -0.62 -9.39 -1.52
C ASP A 46 -2.02 -8.98 -1.04
N GLY A 47 -3.03 -9.05 -1.94
CA GLY A 47 -4.42 -8.66 -1.65
C GLY A 47 -4.67 -7.14 -1.66
N ILE A 48 -3.69 -6.33 -2.03
CA ILE A 48 -3.81 -4.87 -2.16
C ILE A 48 -3.88 -4.51 -3.64
N MET A 49 -4.82 -3.63 -4.00
CA MET A 49 -4.94 -3.10 -5.35
C MET A 49 -4.17 -1.78 -5.46
N TYR A 50 -3.29 -1.72 -6.43
CA TYR A 50 -2.47 -0.55 -6.76
C TYR A 50 -2.95 0.07 -8.07
N ILE A 51 -2.86 1.39 -8.14
CA ILE A 51 -3.15 2.18 -9.34
C ILE A 51 -1.91 3.01 -9.67
N TRP A 52 -1.40 2.83 -10.88
CA TRP A 52 -0.33 3.69 -11.38
C TRP A 52 -0.90 5.04 -11.85
N HIS A 53 -0.32 6.10 -11.35
CA HIS A 53 -0.60 7.47 -11.80
C HIS A 53 0.69 8.13 -12.29
N ASP A 54 0.65 8.57 -13.53
CA ASP A 54 1.67 9.40 -14.14
C ASP A 54 0.99 10.60 -14.80
N ALA A 55 1.47 11.82 -14.56
CA ALA A 55 0.88 13.05 -15.07
C ALA A 55 0.93 13.12 -16.60
N ASP A 56 1.95 12.55 -17.21
CA ASP A 56 2.16 12.49 -18.65
C ASP A 56 1.59 11.22 -19.29
N GLY A 57 1.02 10.31 -18.47
CA GLY A 57 0.40 9.07 -18.92
C GLY A 57 1.41 7.98 -19.29
N GLY A 58 2.61 8.03 -18.73
CA GLY A 58 3.64 7.02 -18.92
C GLY A 58 3.29 5.67 -18.27
N ASP A 59 3.93 4.62 -18.76
CA ASP A 59 3.81 3.27 -18.21
C ASP A 59 4.48 3.17 -16.83
N PRO A 60 4.09 2.18 -15.99
CA PRO A 60 4.74 1.94 -14.72
C PRO A 60 6.26 1.77 -14.86
N LEU A 61 6.99 2.48 -14.01
CA LEU A 61 8.46 2.46 -13.99
C LEU A 61 9.02 1.26 -13.23
N TYR A 62 8.19 0.59 -12.42
CA TYR A 62 8.58 -0.56 -11.61
C TYR A 62 7.36 -1.44 -11.31
N ASP A 63 7.62 -2.70 -11.02
CA ASP A 63 6.63 -3.62 -10.49
C ASP A 63 6.55 -3.52 -8.98
N ILE A 64 5.35 -3.73 -8.42
CA ILE A 64 5.17 -3.84 -6.97
C ILE A 64 5.63 -5.24 -6.53
N PRO A 65 6.68 -5.34 -5.71
CA PRO A 65 7.13 -6.63 -5.20
C PRO A 65 6.17 -7.17 -4.14
N SER A 66 6.17 -8.48 -3.90
CA SER A 66 5.51 -9.06 -2.74
C SER A 66 6.32 -8.78 -1.48
N VAL A 67 5.65 -8.39 -0.39
CA VAL A 67 6.30 -8.23 0.91
C VAL A 67 6.92 -9.54 1.40
N PHE A 68 6.34 -10.68 1.04
CA PHE A 68 6.83 -12.00 1.42
C PHE A 68 8.12 -12.38 0.70
N ASP A 69 8.41 -11.78 -0.44
CA ASP A 69 9.64 -11.99 -1.22
C ASP A 69 10.78 -11.07 -0.77
N LEU A 70 10.46 -9.98 -0.08
CA LEU A 70 11.41 -8.92 0.24
C LEU A 70 12.12 -9.12 1.57
N PHE A 71 11.43 -9.70 2.54
CA PHE A 71 11.96 -9.84 3.90
C PHE A 71 12.23 -11.30 4.23
N ALA A 72 13.50 -11.63 4.43
CA ALA A 72 13.89 -12.96 4.87
C ALA A 72 13.17 -13.31 6.18
N GLY A 73 12.47 -14.43 6.19
CA GLY A 73 11.73 -14.90 7.39
C GLY A 73 10.34 -14.30 7.56
N SER A 74 9.85 -13.50 6.62
CA SER A 74 8.47 -12.98 6.65
C SER A 74 7.40 -14.07 6.50
N GLY A 75 7.79 -15.30 6.15
CA GLY A 75 6.84 -16.39 5.96
C GLY A 75 6.14 -16.32 4.61
N SER A 76 4.94 -16.85 4.55
CA SER A 76 4.06 -16.82 3.37
C SER A 76 2.73 -16.16 3.71
N ALA A 77 1.95 -15.80 2.70
CA ALA A 77 0.63 -15.19 2.91
C ALA A 77 -0.30 -16.05 3.79
N SER A 78 -0.11 -17.37 3.84
CA SER A 78 -0.90 -18.27 4.69
C SER A 78 -0.58 -18.16 6.18
N ASP A 79 0.53 -17.55 6.54
CA ASP A 79 0.95 -17.36 7.93
C ASP A 79 0.33 -16.10 8.56
N TYR A 80 -0.38 -15.31 7.74
CA TYR A 80 -1.03 -14.05 8.14
C TYR A 80 -2.54 -14.13 8.00
N HIS A 81 -3.22 -13.30 8.77
CA HIS A 81 -4.66 -13.15 8.62
C HIS A 81 -4.99 -12.53 7.25
N PRO A 82 -6.00 -13.07 6.54
CA PRO A 82 -6.42 -12.47 5.27
C PRO A 82 -6.88 -11.03 5.50
N LEU A 83 -6.63 -10.16 4.52
CA LEU A 83 -7.19 -8.81 4.50
C LEU A 83 -8.73 -8.90 4.49
N GLY A 84 -9.37 -8.43 5.53
CA GLY A 84 -10.81 -8.49 5.71
C GLY A 84 -11.27 -7.51 6.79
N GLU A 85 -12.59 -7.47 7.03
CA GLU A 85 -13.19 -6.52 7.96
C GLU A 85 -12.66 -6.65 9.40
N ALA A 86 -12.34 -7.85 9.84
CA ALA A 86 -11.92 -8.12 11.21
C ALA A 86 -10.53 -7.56 11.59
N GLY A 87 -9.68 -7.26 10.62
CA GLY A 87 -8.35 -6.67 10.84
C GLY A 87 -8.20 -5.29 10.21
N ARG A 88 -9.31 -4.72 9.70
CA ARG A 88 -9.28 -3.46 8.99
C ARG A 88 -9.39 -2.28 9.94
N PHE A 89 -8.42 -1.39 9.86
CA PHE A 89 -8.49 -0.07 10.45
C PHE A 89 -8.65 0.97 9.33
N GLU A 90 -9.68 1.79 9.41
CA GLU A 90 -9.97 2.82 8.41
C GLU A 90 -10.05 4.18 9.07
N THR A 91 -9.28 5.14 8.55
CA THR A 91 -9.41 6.54 8.91
C THR A 91 -10.14 7.30 7.82
N ALA A 92 -10.83 8.36 8.20
CA ALA A 92 -11.39 9.29 7.23
C ALA A 92 -10.27 9.88 6.34
N ALA A 93 -10.62 10.29 5.12
CA ALA A 93 -9.69 10.97 4.23
C ALA A 93 -9.04 12.16 4.94
N LEU A 94 -7.73 12.15 5.03
CA LEU A 94 -6.96 13.23 5.63
C LEU A 94 -6.50 14.20 4.53
N PRO A 95 -6.61 15.51 4.73
CA PRO A 95 -6.16 16.50 3.76
C PRO A 95 -4.63 16.70 3.84
N ILE A 96 -3.88 15.62 3.67
CA ILE A 96 -2.41 15.62 3.71
C ILE A 96 -1.85 15.04 2.42
N HIS A 97 -0.66 15.49 2.05
CA HIS A 97 0.05 14.90 0.91
C HIS A 97 0.64 13.53 1.30
N PRO A 98 0.58 12.49 0.45
CA PRO A 98 1.16 11.16 0.73
C PRO A 98 2.63 11.19 1.14
N GLN A 99 3.39 12.20 0.69
CA GLN A 99 4.78 12.40 1.07
C GLN A 99 4.99 12.47 2.59
N TYR A 100 4.04 13.02 3.36
CA TYR A 100 4.16 13.06 4.82
C TYR A 100 4.19 11.66 5.43
N ALA A 101 3.48 10.70 4.84
CA ALA A 101 3.55 9.31 5.27
C ALA A 101 4.92 8.69 4.94
N ALA A 102 5.46 8.99 3.76
CA ALA A 102 6.79 8.52 3.36
C ALA A 102 7.90 9.16 4.23
N GLU A 103 7.82 10.45 4.54
CA GLU A 103 8.75 11.14 5.44
C GLU A 103 8.72 10.54 6.85
N ASN A 104 7.53 10.15 7.33
CA ASN A 104 7.39 9.51 8.63
C ASN A 104 8.16 8.17 8.71
N SER A 105 8.27 7.45 7.61
CA SER A 105 9.01 6.18 7.56
C SER A 105 10.53 6.35 7.69
N VAL A 106 11.07 7.54 7.47
CA VAL A 106 12.52 7.85 7.58
C VAL A 106 12.85 8.72 8.78
N ASP A 107 11.85 9.22 9.51
CA ASP A 107 12.02 9.93 10.77
C ASP A 107 12.08 8.94 11.93
N PHE A 108 13.27 8.44 12.25
CA PHE A 108 13.40 7.44 13.31
C PHE A 108 13.20 8.01 14.73
N ALA A 109 13.33 9.33 14.89
CA ALA A 109 13.17 9.95 16.20
C ALA A 109 11.73 9.83 16.72
N HIS A 110 10.73 9.84 15.83
CA HIS A 110 9.34 9.75 16.23
C HIS A 110 9.01 8.42 16.95
N PHE A 111 9.73 7.33 16.68
CA PHE A 111 9.53 6.06 17.40
C PHE A 111 9.66 6.24 18.92
N LYS A 112 10.62 7.04 19.37
CA LYS A 112 10.77 7.33 20.79
C LYS A 112 9.65 8.21 21.33
N TYR A 113 9.33 9.29 20.64
CA TYR A 113 8.45 10.32 21.18
C TYR A 113 6.97 10.06 20.93
N VAL A 114 6.62 9.43 19.82
CA VAL A 114 5.25 9.12 19.43
C VAL A 114 4.88 7.69 19.83
N HIS A 115 5.71 6.71 19.46
CA HIS A 115 5.46 5.29 19.71
C HIS A 115 6.02 4.78 21.03
N ARG A 116 6.67 5.67 21.83
CA ARG A 116 7.18 5.34 23.15
C ARG A 116 8.23 4.23 23.17
N ALA A 117 9.01 4.10 22.09
CA ALA A 117 10.22 3.30 22.15
C ALA A 117 11.15 3.80 23.25
N ASP A 118 11.93 2.93 23.84
CA ASP A 118 12.82 3.30 24.94
C ASP A 118 13.90 4.28 24.51
N GLU A 119 14.39 4.08 23.29
CA GLU A 119 15.42 4.91 22.67
C GLU A 119 15.07 5.26 21.22
N ILE A 120 15.79 6.19 20.61
CA ILE A 120 15.74 6.41 19.17
C ILE A 120 16.33 5.15 18.50
N PRO A 121 15.63 4.53 17.53
CA PRO A 121 16.10 3.34 16.88
C PRO A 121 17.50 3.49 16.28
N THR A 122 18.29 2.43 16.38
CA THR A 122 19.58 2.37 15.71
C THR A 122 19.40 1.77 14.32
N VAL A 123 19.91 2.45 13.30
CA VAL A 123 19.94 1.91 11.93
C VAL A 123 20.96 0.78 11.86
N VAL A 124 20.50 -0.42 11.52
CA VAL A 124 21.33 -1.62 11.35
C VAL A 124 21.85 -1.70 9.92
N SER A 125 20.94 -1.53 8.95
CA SER A 125 21.27 -1.54 7.53
C SER A 125 20.41 -0.52 6.78
N ARG A 126 20.90 -0.13 5.61
CA ARG A 126 20.21 0.80 4.74
C ARG A 126 20.59 0.52 3.28
N GLU A 127 19.56 0.31 2.43
CA GLU A 127 19.76 0.06 1.01
C GLU A 127 18.91 1.02 0.19
N PHE A 128 19.47 1.51 -0.91
CA PHE A 128 18.79 2.38 -1.86
C PHE A 128 18.83 1.74 -3.24
N GLY A 129 17.65 1.43 -3.80
CA GLY A 129 17.47 1.10 -5.20
C GLY A 129 17.04 2.32 -6.01
N GLU A 130 16.82 2.14 -7.29
CA GLU A 130 16.34 3.22 -8.17
C GLU A 130 14.97 3.76 -7.74
N HIS A 131 14.07 2.89 -7.32
CA HIS A 131 12.72 3.22 -6.88
C HIS A 131 12.39 2.70 -5.47
N THR A 132 13.38 2.17 -4.76
CA THR A 132 13.18 1.53 -3.47
C THR A 132 14.12 2.10 -2.42
N PHE A 133 13.64 2.12 -1.18
CA PHE A 133 14.43 2.39 -0.01
C PHE A 133 14.11 1.30 1.03
N GLN A 134 15.14 0.63 1.52
CA GLN A 134 14.99 -0.35 2.59
C GLN A 134 15.89 0.02 3.76
N THR A 135 15.37 -0.10 4.97
CA THR A 135 16.17 0.07 6.18
C THR A 135 15.76 -0.95 7.23
N GLU A 136 16.73 -1.45 7.96
CA GLU A 136 16.52 -2.21 9.18
C GLU A 136 16.86 -1.37 10.39
N LEU A 137 15.96 -1.39 11.35
CA LEU A 137 16.08 -0.66 12.60
C LEU A 137 16.10 -1.64 13.76
N ALA A 138 17.00 -1.41 14.71
CA ALA A 138 16.98 -2.08 15.99
C ALA A 138 16.43 -1.14 17.05
N LEU A 139 15.39 -1.56 17.75
CA LEU A 139 14.74 -0.76 18.77
C LEU A 139 14.25 -1.64 19.93
N ASN A 140 14.08 -1.01 21.09
CA ASN A 140 13.47 -1.62 22.24
C ASN A 140 12.13 -0.94 22.51
N PHE A 141 11.10 -1.75 22.71
CA PHE A 141 9.80 -1.27 23.14
C PHE A 141 9.60 -1.48 24.62
N LYS A 142 8.78 -0.62 25.21
CA LYS A 142 8.19 -0.80 26.54
C LYS A 142 6.77 -1.28 26.38
N ARG A 143 6.36 -2.24 27.19
CA ARG A 143 4.97 -2.64 27.30
C ARG A 143 4.39 -2.25 28.64
N ARG A 144 3.09 -2.08 28.70
CA ARG A 144 2.39 -1.93 29.97
C ARG A 144 2.00 -3.33 30.47
N GLY A 145 2.50 -3.68 31.64
CA GLY A 145 2.11 -4.90 32.35
C GLY A 145 0.64 -4.85 32.81
N PRO A 146 0.11 -5.99 33.31
CA PRO A 146 -1.27 -6.10 33.79
C PRO A 146 -1.58 -5.17 34.99
N ASP A 147 -0.59 -4.84 35.77
CA ASP A 147 -0.63 -3.92 36.93
C ASP A 147 -0.53 -2.44 36.53
N GLY A 148 -0.32 -2.16 35.26
CA GLY A 148 -0.17 -0.81 34.73
C GLY A 148 1.25 -0.27 34.72
N GLU A 149 2.21 -1.01 35.29
CA GLU A 149 3.62 -0.65 35.27
C GLU A 149 4.21 -0.76 33.85
N ILE A 150 5.23 0.05 33.59
CA ILE A 150 5.91 0.04 32.28
C ILE A 150 7.15 -0.85 32.39
N GLU A 151 7.14 -1.95 31.65
CA GLU A 151 8.22 -2.91 31.61
C GLU A 151 8.98 -2.82 30.28
N ALA A 152 10.30 -2.98 30.34
CA ALA A 152 11.08 -3.18 29.12
C ALA A 152 10.77 -4.57 28.54
N VAL A 153 10.59 -4.64 27.23
CA VAL A 153 10.49 -5.95 26.53
C VAL A 153 11.90 -6.49 26.40
N GLU A 154 12.14 -7.71 26.88
CA GLU A 154 13.43 -8.35 26.72
C GLU A 154 13.76 -8.61 25.25
N GLY A 155 14.98 -8.29 24.86
CA GLY A 155 15.48 -8.43 23.50
C GLY A 155 15.26 -7.21 22.62
N ARG A 156 16.09 -7.10 21.59
CA ARG A 156 15.95 -6.07 20.57
C ARG A 156 14.94 -6.52 19.52
N THR A 157 14.01 -5.64 19.21
CA THR A 157 13.12 -5.80 18.06
C THR A 157 13.83 -5.28 16.82
N LEU A 158 13.84 -6.08 15.76
CA LEU A 158 14.22 -5.62 14.43
C LEU A 158 12.96 -5.24 13.68
N ALA A 159 12.93 -4.05 13.12
CA ALA A 159 11.89 -3.58 12.25
C ALA A 159 12.49 -3.30 10.87
N SER A 160 11.89 -3.88 9.85
CA SER A 160 12.27 -3.62 8.47
C SER A 160 11.23 -2.68 7.85
N LEU A 161 11.71 -1.62 7.22
CA LEU A 161 10.88 -0.64 6.51
C LEU A 161 11.30 -0.66 5.04
N LEU A 162 10.32 -0.74 4.16
CA LEU A 162 10.52 -0.66 2.72
C LEU A 162 9.64 0.46 2.16
N GLY A 163 10.25 1.41 1.48
CA GLY A 163 9.56 2.40 0.66
C GLY A 163 9.68 2.08 -0.82
N ILE A 164 8.61 2.22 -1.58
CA ILE A 164 8.56 2.04 -3.02
C ILE A 164 7.92 3.29 -3.65
N GLY A 165 8.70 4.01 -4.44
CA GLY A 165 8.26 5.30 -4.97
C GLY A 165 7.94 6.30 -3.85
N LEU A 166 7.11 7.30 -4.15
CA LEU A 166 6.73 8.35 -3.19
C LEU A 166 5.46 8.04 -2.39
N GLY A 167 4.78 6.96 -2.67
CA GLY A 167 3.43 6.75 -2.15
C GLY A 167 3.23 5.46 -1.36
N PHE A 168 4.26 4.68 -1.15
CA PHE A 168 4.09 3.38 -0.55
C PHE A 168 5.24 3.01 0.40
N SER A 169 4.89 2.54 1.61
CA SER A 169 5.85 1.97 2.57
C SER A 169 5.25 0.75 3.25
N TYR A 170 6.05 -0.27 3.42
CA TYR A 170 5.74 -1.43 4.23
C TYR A 170 6.38 -1.32 5.61
#